data_a0361353100c04fc887da5103280e427
#
_entry.id   a0361353100c04fc887da5103280e427
#
_cell.length_a   1.000
_cell.length_b   1.000
_cell.length_c   1.000
_cell.angle_alpha   90.00
_cell.angle_beta   90.00
_cell.angle_gamma   90.00
#
_symmetry.space_group_name_H-M   'P 1'
#
loop_
_entity.id
_entity.type
_entity.pdbx_description
1 polymer ?
#
loop_
_entity_poly.entity_id
_entity_poly.type
_entity_poly.pdbx_seq_one_letter_code
_entity_poly.pdbx_strand_id
1 'polypeptide(L)'
;MRCLIVDDSADFVDAARGLLESQGCTVVGVASNSAEALRRVEELRPDVTLVDINLGSESGFELAEQLNRVELTPSPVILISTHAAQDFADMIETSPAVGFLSKFALTCAAIRDLAGGSASLQECDHR
;
A
#
# COMPACT_ATOMS: atom_id res chain seq x y z
N MET A 1 7.03 11.58 -1.44
CA MET A 1 6.15 10.60 -0.75
C MET A 1 6.96 9.38 -0.36
N ARG A 2 6.81 8.97 0.88
CA ARG A 2 7.57 7.85 1.44
C ARG A 2 6.70 6.60 1.45
N CYS A 3 7.15 5.55 0.76
CA CYS A 3 6.38 4.32 0.57
C CYS A 3 7.03 3.12 1.24
N LEU A 4 6.22 2.27 1.82
CA LEU A 4 6.64 0.96 2.29
C LEU A 4 6.01 -0.08 1.38
N ILE A 5 6.79 -1.05 0.90
CA ILE A 5 6.27 -2.11 0.03
C ILE A 5 6.27 -3.42 0.81
N VAL A 6 5.11 -4.06 0.89
CA VAL A 6 4.95 -5.35 1.55
C VAL A 6 4.63 -6.40 0.49
N ASP A 7 5.60 -7.23 0.17
CA ASP A 7 5.48 -8.22 -0.90
C ASP A 7 6.58 -9.26 -0.70
N ASP A 8 6.24 -10.52 -0.89
CA ASP A 8 7.22 -11.60 -0.71
C ASP A 8 8.00 -11.91 -2.00
N SER A 9 7.75 -11.18 -3.07
CA SER A 9 8.47 -11.35 -4.33
C SER A 9 9.60 -10.32 -4.43
N ALA A 10 10.84 -10.77 -4.27
CA ALA A 10 11.98 -9.88 -4.36
C ALA A 10 12.11 -9.24 -5.75
N ASP A 11 11.78 -9.98 -6.79
CA ASP A 11 11.87 -9.47 -8.16
C ASP A 11 10.90 -8.31 -8.37
N PHE A 12 9.67 -8.45 -7.90
CA PHE A 12 8.68 -7.38 -8.02
C PHE A 12 9.12 -6.17 -7.20
N VAL A 13 9.59 -6.41 -5.98
CA VAL A 13 10.01 -5.32 -5.09
C VAL A 13 11.13 -4.50 -5.71
N ASP A 14 12.13 -5.17 -6.29
CA ASP A 14 13.23 -4.47 -6.93
C ASP A 14 12.76 -3.62 -8.10
N ALA A 15 11.88 -4.18 -8.93
CA ALA A 15 11.36 -3.46 -10.09
C ALA A 15 10.49 -2.27 -9.65
N ALA A 16 9.65 -2.49 -8.66
CA ALA A 16 8.76 -1.43 -8.17
C ALA A 16 9.54 -0.31 -7.52
N ARG A 17 10.57 -0.65 -6.76
CA ARG A 17 11.41 0.35 -6.12
C ARG A 17 12.07 1.26 -7.15
N GLY A 18 12.67 0.67 -8.18
CA GLY A 18 13.31 1.44 -9.23
C GLY A 18 12.33 2.35 -9.96
N LEU A 19 11.16 1.80 -10.29
CA LEU A 19 10.14 2.55 -10.98
C LEU A 19 9.65 3.73 -10.15
N LEU A 20 9.28 3.47 -8.91
CA LEU A 20 8.73 4.52 -8.04
C LEU A 20 9.75 5.60 -7.74
N GLU A 21 10.99 5.21 -7.50
CA GLU A 21 12.04 6.20 -7.22
C GLU A 21 12.33 7.07 -8.43
N SER A 22 12.24 6.51 -9.62
CA SER A 22 12.42 7.30 -10.83
C SER A 22 11.30 8.31 -11.03
N GLN A 23 10.16 8.11 -10.37
CA GLN A 23 9.02 9.00 -10.48
C GLN A 23 8.87 9.94 -9.27
N GLY A 24 9.83 9.95 -8.38
CA GLY A 24 9.83 10.88 -7.27
C GLY A 24 9.30 10.35 -5.96
N CYS A 25 8.93 9.08 -5.90
CA CYS A 25 8.55 8.44 -4.63
C CYS A 25 9.78 7.81 -4.01
N THR A 26 9.88 7.86 -2.69
CA THR A 26 10.98 7.24 -1.97
C THR A 26 10.47 5.95 -1.33
N VAL A 27 11.11 4.84 -1.64
CA VAL A 27 10.80 3.56 -1.00
C VAL A 27 11.65 3.47 0.26
N VAL A 28 11.05 3.70 1.41
CA VAL A 28 11.79 3.78 2.67
C VAL A 28 12.05 2.42 3.29
N GLY A 29 11.33 1.39 2.84
CA GLY A 29 11.56 0.05 3.35
C GLY A 29 10.75 -0.98 2.60
N VAL A 30 11.02 -2.23 2.91
CA VAL A 30 10.35 -3.38 2.30
C VAL A 30 10.10 -4.40 3.40
N ALA A 31 8.96 -5.09 3.32
CA ALA A 31 8.65 -6.18 4.22
C ALA A 31 8.12 -7.35 3.42
N SER A 32 8.40 -8.57 3.85
CA SER A 32 8.00 -9.76 3.13
C SER A 32 6.89 -10.56 3.83
N ASN A 33 6.52 -10.15 5.03
CA ASN A 33 5.44 -10.80 5.78
C ASN A 33 4.79 -9.81 6.72
N SER A 34 3.71 -10.25 7.38
CA SER A 34 2.93 -9.37 8.25
C SER A 34 3.72 -8.86 9.45
N ALA A 35 4.46 -9.72 10.10
CA ALA A 35 5.23 -9.33 11.29
C ALA A 35 6.25 -8.26 10.96
N GLU A 36 6.94 -8.45 9.85
CA GLU A 36 7.94 -7.48 9.40
C GLU A 36 7.27 -6.17 9.00
N ALA A 37 6.11 -6.26 8.33
CA ALA A 37 5.38 -5.07 7.90
C ALA A 37 4.95 -4.22 9.08
N LEU A 38 4.41 -4.85 10.12
CA LEU A 38 3.97 -4.12 11.31
C LEU A 38 5.14 -3.41 11.98
N ARG A 39 6.28 -4.08 12.06
CA ARG A 39 7.47 -3.49 12.64
C ARG A 39 7.99 -2.32 11.81
N ARG A 40 8.01 -2.47 10.48
CA ARG A 40 8.50 -1.42 9.59
C ARG A 40 7.60 -0.19 9.62
N VAL A 41 6.29 -0.39 9.66
CA VAL A 41 5.37 0.74 9.72
C VAL A 41 5.61 1.54 11.00
N GLU A 42 5.81 0.84 12.11
CA GLU A 42 6.06 1.49 13.38
C GLU A 42 7.37 2.26 13.39
N GLU A 43 8.42 1.67 12.81
CA GLU A 43 9.74 2.28 12.77
C GLU A 43 9.84 3.43 11.79
N LEU A 44 9.29 3.25 10.61
CA LEU A 44 9.53 4.14 9.48
C LEU A 44 8.43 5.17 9.26
N ARG A 45 7.22 4.88 9.73
CA ARG A 45 6.08 5.79 9.57
C ARG A 45 5.92 6.28 8.14
N PRO A 46 5.70 5.35 7.18
CA PRO A 46 5.59 5.74 5.78
C PRO A 46 4.33 6.55 5.52
N ASP A 47 4.34 7.31 4.44
CA ASP A 47 3.17 8.06 4.01
C ASP A 47 2.10 7.13 3.44
N VAL A 48 2.53 6.01 2.86
CA VAL A 48 1.62 5.02 2.29
C VAL A 48 2.29 3.66 2.36
N THR A 49 1.47 2.61 2.56
CA THR A 49 1.95 1.23 2.57
C THR A 49 1.27 0.46 1.44
N LEU A 50 2.07 -0.15 0.59
CA LEU A 50 1.58 -0.99 -0.51
C LEU A 50 1.63 -2.44 -0.02
N VAL A 51 0.50 -3.12 -0.01
CA VAL A 51 0.39 -4.47 0.53
C VAL A 51 -0.11 -5.43 -0.52
N ASP A 52 0.71 -6.45 -0.84
CA ASP A 52 0.29 -7.52 -1.73
C ASP A 52 -0.84 -8.31 -1.06
N ILE A 53 -1.90 -8.54 -1.80
CA ILE A 53 -3.04 -9.32 -1.32
C ILE A 53 -2.58 -10.72 -0.91
N ASN A 54 -1.63 -11.28 -1.66
CA ASN A 54 -1.15 -12.63 -1.44
C ASN A 54 0.29 -12.61 -0.92
N LEU A 55 0.46 -12.85 0.37
CA LEU A 55 1.76 -12.86 1.02
C LEU A 55 2.17 -14.28 1.38
N GLY A 56 2.12 -15.17 0.40
CA GLY A 56 2.44 -16.57 0.63
C GLY A 56 1.36 -17.22 1.47
N SER A 57 1.69 -17.58 2.69
CA SER A 57 0.71 -18.21 3.60
C SER A 57 -0.15 -17.17 4.33
N GLU A 58 0.10 -15.89 4.12
CA GLU A 58 -0.63 -14.83 4.81
C GLU A 58 -1.50 -14.04 3.84
N SER A 59 -2.50 -13.36 4.38
CA SER A 59 -3.41 -12.54 3.58
C SER A 59 -3.10 -11.06 3.75
N GLY A 60 -2.97 -10.35 2.62
CA GLY A 60 -2.79 -8.91 2.65
C GLY A 60 -4.00 -8.19 3.22
N PHE A 61 -5.19 -8.77 3.08
CA PHE A 61 -6.40 -8.19 3.66
C PHE A 61 -6.34 -8.19 5.17
N GLU A 62 -5.86 -9.28 5.76
CA GLU A 62 -5.70 -9.35 7.21
C GLU A 62 -4.66 -8.36 7.69
N LEU A 63 -3.57 -8.23 6.95
CA LEU A 63 -2.54 -7.27 7.32
C LEU A 63 -3.07 -5.84 7.26
N ALA A 64 -3.87 -5.53 6.25
CA ALA A 64 -4.47 -4.19 6.15
C ALA A 64 -5.30 -3.87 7.39
N GLU A 65 -6.07 -4.86 7.87
CA GLU A 65 -6.85 -4.67 9.10
C GLU A 65 -5.96 -4.48 10.31
N GLN A 66 -4.88 -5.25 10.40
CA GLN A 66 -3.96 -5.12 11.52
C GLN A 66 -3.28 -3.76 11.53
N LEU A 67 -2.88 -3.29 10.37
CA LEU A 67 -2.24 -1.98 10.25
C LEU A 67 -3.20 -0.86 10.65
N ASN A 68 -4.46 -1.01 10.28
CA ASN A 68 -5.47 -0.02 10.63
C ASN A 68 -5.72 0.03 12.13
N ARG A 69 -5.56 -1.09 12.82
CA ARG A 69 -5.84 -1.16 14.26
C ARG A 69 -4.68 -0.67 15.12
N VAL A 70 -3.44 -0.89 14.69
CA VAL A 70 -2.29 -0.60 15.55
C VAL A 70 -1.82 0.84 15.46
N GLU A 71 -2.25 1.56 14.44
CA GLU A 71 -1.80 2.92 14.24
C GLU A 71 -2.78 3.91 14.84
N LEU A 72 -2.26 4.85 15.62
CA LEU A 72 -3.09 5.95 16.12
C LEU A 72 -3.48 6.86 14.99
N THR A 73 -2.58 7.06 14.05
CA THR A 73 -2.83 7.83 12.85
C THR A 73 -2.39 6.97 11.68
N PRO A 74 -3.23 6.02 11.28
CA PRO A 74 -2.81 5.05 10.29
C PRO A 74 -2.49 5.68 8.95
N SER A 75 -1.38 5.26 8.36
CA SER A 75 -1.09 5.66 7.00
C SER A 75 -1.98 4.87 6.05
N PRO A 76 -2.33 5.48 4.91
CA PRO A 76 -3.16 4.78 3.92
C PRO A 76 -2.52 3.48 3.47
N VAL A 77 -3.35 2.46 3.31
CA VAL A 77 -2.92 1.16 2.80
C VAL A 77 -3.53 0.97 1.42
N ILE A 78 -2.70 0.65 0.44
CA ILE A 78 -3.15 0.33 -0.91
C ILE A 78 -2.84 -1.13 -1.16
N LEU A 79 -3.86 -1.90 -1.54
CA LEU A 79 -3.68 -3.31 -1.86
C LEU A 79 -3.19 -3.44 -3.30
N ILE A 80 -2.25 -4.33 -3.52
CA ILE A 80 -1.71 -4.58 -4.86
C ILE A 80 -1.78 -6.06 -5.18
N SER A 81 -1.94 -6.39 -6.46
CA SER A 81 -2.03 -7.77 -6.90
C SER A 81 -1.76 -7.87 -8.39
N THR A 82 -1.34 -9.05 -8.85
CA THR A 82 -1.26 -9.35 -10.28
C THR A 82 -2.63 -9.69 -10.85
N HIS A 83 -3.63 -9.92 -9.98
CA HIS A 83 -4.99 -10.21 -10.41
C HIS A 83 -5.79 -8.92 -10.54
N ALA A 84 -6.92 -9.00 -11.23
CA ALA A 84 -7.77 -7.84 -11.42
C ALA A 84 -8.56 -7.52 -10.14
N ALA A 85 -8.90 -6.25 -9.95
CA ALA A 85 -9.66 -5.83 -8.78
C ALA A 85 -11.00 -6.56 -8.66
N GLN A 86 -11.63 -6.85 -9.78
CA GLN A 86 -12.93 -7.51 -9.78
C GLN A 86 -12.90 -8.91 -9.17
N ASP A 87 -11.73 -9.56 -9.16
CA ASP A 87 -11.59 -10.88 -8.55
C ASP A 87 -11.71 -10.82 -7.04
N PHE A 88 -11.51 -9.65 -6.44
CA PHE A 88 -11.52 -9.46 -5.00
C PHE A 88 -12.44 -8.32 -4.57
N ALA A 89 -13.41 -7.97 -5.42
CA ALA A 89 -14.21 -6.75 -5.19
C ALA A 89 -14.83 -6.68 -3.79
N ASP A 90 -15.44 -7.77 -3.34
CA ASP A 90 -16.08 -7.78 -2.03
C ASP A 90 -15.08 -7.59 -0.90
N MET A 91 -13.92 -8.23 -1.01
CA MET A 91 -12.90 -8.15 0.02
C MET A 91 -12.25 -6.78 0.06
N ILE A 92 -12.06 -6.18 -1.11
CA ILE A 92 -11.50 -4.83 -1.20
C ILE A 92 -12.47 -3.83 -0.57
N GLU A 93 -13.75 -3.98 -0.87
CA GLU A 93 -14.77 -3.06 -0.40
C GLU A 93 -14.90 -3.08 1.12
N THR A 94 -14.74 -4.24 1.74
CA THR A 94 -14.85 -4.37 3.19
C THR A 94 -13.52 -4.10 3.91
N SER A 95 -12.44 -3.96 3.16
CA SER A 95 -11.11 -3.72 3.72
C SER A 95 -10.94 -2.25 4.12
N PRO A 96 -10.14 -1.95 5.15
CA PRO A 96 -9.83 -0.56 5.50
C PRO A 96 -8.85 0.11 4.53
N ALA A 97 -8.37 -0.60 3.49
CA ALA A 97 -7.48 -0.02 2.50
C ALA A 97 -8.18 1.11 1.75
N VAL A 98 -7.40 2.11 1.33
CA VAL A 98 -7.96 3.24 0.59
C VAL A 98 -8.15 2.92 -0.88
N GLY A 99 -7.55 1.86 -1.37
CA GLY A 99 -7.73 1.47 -2.77
C GLY A 99 -6.94 0.24 -3.12
N PHE A 100 -7.00 -0.09 -4.40
CA PHE A 100 -6.36 -1.25 -4.98
C PHE A 100 -5.68 -0.85 -6.28
N LEU A 101 -4.49 -1.38 -6.52
CA LEU A 101 -3.79 -1.19 -7.80
C LEU A 101 -3.29 -2.53 -8.31
N SER A 102 -3.45 -2.74 -9.61
CA SER A 102 -2.79 -3.85 -10.27
C SER A 102 -1.27 -3.60 -10.22
N LYS A 103 -0.50 -4.65 -10.02
CA LYS A 103 0.97 -4.53 -10.05
C LYS A 103 1.46 -4.02 -11.42
N PHE A 104 0.65 -4.23 -12.46
CA PHE A 104 0.99 -3.78 -13.81
C PHE A 104 0.66 -2.30 -14.04
N ALA A 105 -0.13 -1.70 -13.15
CA ALA A 105 -0.52 -0.30 -13.25
C ALA A 105 0.03 0.53 -12.09
N LEU A 106 1.06 0.04 -11.43
CA LEU A 106 1.64 0.70 -10.27
C LEU A 106 2.51 1.88 -10.71
N THR A 107 2.06 3.08 -10.36
CA THR A 107 2.80 4.31 -10.63
C THR A 107 2.72 5.22 -9.43
N CYS A 108 3.67 6.14 -9.33
CA CYS A 108 3.67 7.11 -8.24
C CYS A 108 2.41 7.98 -8.29
N ALA A 109 1.97 8.36 -9.49
CA ALA A 109 0.77 9.18 -9.64
C ALA A 109 -0.48 8.43 -9.14
N ALA A 110 -0.61 7.15 -9.49
CA ALA A 110 -1.74 6.35 -9.04
C ALA A 110 -1.75 6.21 -7.53
N ILE A 111 -0.57 6.00 -6.93
CA ILE A 111 -0.44 5.90 -5.48
C ILE A 111 -0.87 7.21 -4.82
N ARG A 112 -0.42 8.33 -5.34
CA ARG A 112 -0.77 9.64 -4.79
C ARG A 112 -2.26 9.90 -4.88
N ASP A 113 -2.88 9.51 -5.99
CA ASP A 113 -4.31 9.69 -6.17
C ASP A 113 -5.09 8.94 -5.11
N LEU A 114 -4.72 7.70 -4.83
CA LEU A 114 -5.43 6.90 -3.84
C LEU A 114 -5.10 7.33 -2.42
N ALA A 115 -3.83 7.58 -2.14
CA ALA A 115 -3.41 7.90 -0.78
C ALA A 115 -3.80 9.30 -0.37
N GLY A 116 -3.71 10.25 -1.30
CA GLY A 116 -3.99 11.65 -1.02
C GLY A 116 -5.40 12.07 -1.33
N GLY A 117 -6.08 11.35 -2.23
CA GLY A 117 -7.37 11.77 -2.73
C GLY A 117 -8.42 11.89 -1.66
N SER A 118 -8.45 10.94 -0.74
CA SER A 118 -9.44 10.96 0.32
C SER A 118 -9.25 12.14 1.26
N ALA A 119 -8.03 12.58 1.43
CA ALA A 119 -7.74 13.73 2.27
C ALA A 119 -7.92 15.03 1.50
N SER A 120 -7.59 15.05 0.23
CA SER A 120 -7.63 16.26 -0.55
C SER A 120 -9.04 16.71 -0.86
N LEU A 121 -10.00 15.84 -0.75
CA LEU A 121 -11.39 16.22 -0.99
C LEU A 121 -11.90 17.22 0.00
N GLN A 122 -11.25 17.36 1.08
CA GLN A 122 -11.59 18.36 2.01
C GLN A 122 -10.88 19.59 1.79
N GLU A 123 -10.10 19.64 1.06
CA GLU A 123 -9.47 20.85 0.88
C GLU A 123 -9.88 21.49 -0.20
N CYS A 124 -10.55 21.07 -0.48
CA CYS A 124 -10.61 21.69 -0.93
C CYS A 124 -11.11 22.29 -1.13
N ASP A 125 -11.41 21.90 -1.07
CA ASP A 125 -11.65 22.45 -0.96
C ASP A 125 -11.69 23.12 -0.78
N HIS A 126 -11.86 23.24 -0.71
CA HIS A 126 -11.63 23.91 -0.31
C HIS A 126 -11.49 24.55 -0.58
N ARG A 127 -11.60 24.76 -0.74
CA ARG A 127 -11.33 25.28 -0.84
C ARG A 127 -11.38 25.94 -0.75
#